data_c3e3b0579fd63204638ad2a702032b7b
#
_entry.id   c3e3b0579fd63204638ad2a702032b7b
#
_cell.length_a   1.000
_cell.length_b   1.000
_cell.length_c   1.000
_cell.angle_alpha   90.00
_cell.angle_beta   90.00
_cell.angle_gamma   90.00
#
_symmetry.space_group_name_H-M   'P 1'
#
loop_
_entity.id
_entity.type
_entity.pdbx_description
1 polymer ?
#
loop_
_entity_poly.entity_id
_entity_poly.type
_entity_poly.pdbx_seq_one_letter_code
_entity_poly.pdbx_strand_id
1 'polypeptide(L)'
;MPNWNLRDLARSLRISAAEAKRATALLEVQGYIGRTGDGDWLTTGSGNAVSGSKRPRFTPEAVTAGLSALAERINVVNQDPKARFRITRAVAFGDFLSNRARVQAPDVGIQLIRREHEGDQRDSATGQVARSQFLKQLRGRTAVIAIRPYEEWMSSRTHRSLV
;
A
#
# COMPACT_ATOMS: atom_id res chain seq x y z
N MET A 1 -26.12 9.57 2.74
CA MET A 1 -25.81 8.19 3.11
C MET A 1 -26.73 7.79 4.24
N PRO A 2 -27.25 6.56 4.31
CA PRO A 2 -28.13 6.16 5.40
C PRO A 2 -27.33 6.10 6.71
N ASN A 3 -27.89 6.70 7.76
CA ASN A 3 -27.41 6.52 9.12
C ASN A 3 -27.85 5.11 9.59
N TRP A 4 -27.07 4.53 10.46
CA TRP A 4 -27.35 3.21 11.04
C TRP A 4 -26.99 3.20 12.53
N ASN A 5 -27.58 2.29 13.27
CA ASN A 5 -27.38 2.17 14.71
C ASN A 5 -26.82 0.81 15.12
N LEU A 6 -26.49 0.63 16.40
CA LEU A 6 -25.93 -0.63 16.93
C LEU A 6 -26.85 -1.82 16.71
N ARG A 7 -28.17 -1.60 16.75
CA ARG A 7 -29.18 -2.65 16.58
C ARG A 7 -29.20 -3.14 15.13
N ASP A 8 -29.05 -2.22 14.17
CA ASP A 8 -28.96 -2.55 12.75
C ASP A 8 -27.69 -3.34 12.45
N LEU A 9 -26.56 -2.94 13.01
CA LEU A 9 -25.29 -3.65 12.87
C LEU A 9 -25.37 -5.07 13.46
N ALA A 10 -25.87 -5.20 14.69
CA ALA A 10 -26.01 -6.49 15.37
C ALA A 10 -26.89 -7.45 14.56
N ARG A 11 -28.02 -6.94 14.04
CA ARG A 11 -28.94 -7.72 13.20
C ARG A 11 -28.29 -8.13 11.86
N SER A 12 -27.64 -7.20 11.19
CA SER A 12 -27.01 -7.43 9.88
C SER A 12 -25.87 -8.45 9.94
N LEU A 13 -25.05 -8.38 10.97
CA LEU A 13 -23.92 -9.28 11.17
C LEU A 13 -24.26 -10.54 11.97
N ARG A 14 -25.48 -10.64 12.49
CA ARG A 14 -25.94 -11.74 13.38
C ARG A 14 -25.03 -11.93 14.60
N ILE A 15 -24.63 -10.82 15.22
CA ILE A 15 -23.78 -10.78 16.41
C ILE A 15 -24.53 -10.18 17.61
N SER A 16 -24.04 -10.41 18.83
CA SER A 16 -24.58 -9.81 20.01
C SER A 16 -24.40 -8.29 20.07
N ALA A 17 -25.24 -7.61 20.87
CA ALA A 17 -25.11 -6.16 21.09
C ALA A 17 -23.73 -5.78 21.67
N ALA A 18 -23.14 -6.63 22.52
CA ALA A 18 -21.83 -6.42 23.11
C ALA A 18 -20.71 -6.49 22.05
N GLU A 19 -20.81 -7.44 21.12
CA GLU A 19 -19.88 -7.56 19.98
C GLU A 19 -20.04 -6.39 19.00
N ALA A 20 -21.28 -5.99 18.69
CA ALA A 20 -21.55 -4.83 17.85
C ALA A 20 -20.95 -3.56 18.45
N LYS A 21 -21.07 -3.35 19.78
CA LYS A 21 -20.47 -2.23 20.49
C LYS A 21 -18.95 -2.24 20.43
N ARG A 22 -18.30 -3.40 20.57
CA ARG A 22 -16.85 -3.54 20.41
C ARG A 22 -16.41 -3.26 18.99
N ALA A 23 -17.12 -3.80 18.01
CA ALA A 23 -16.82 -3.58 16.58
C ALA A 23 -16.93 -2.11 16.21
N THR A 24 -17.99 -1.39 16.63
CA THR A 24 -18.14 0.04 16.35
C THR A 24 -17.04 0.87 17.00
N ALA A 25 -16.65 0.57 18.23
CA ALA A 25 -15.55 1.29 18.89
C ALA A 25 -14.23 1.14 18.10
N LEU A 26 -13.92 -0.05 17.61
CA LEU A 26 -12.74 -0.28 16.78
C LEU A 26 -12.81 0.44 15.43
N LEU A 27 -13.97 0.41 14.76
CA LEU A 27 -14.18 1.06 13.47
C LEU A 27 -14.11 2.60 13.61
N GLU A 28 -14.57 3.15 14.72
CA GLU A 28 -14.50 4.58 15.03
C GLU A 28 -13.06 5.02 15.25
N VAL A 29 -12.30 4.28 16.07
CA VAL A 29 -10.84 4.55 16.28
C VAL A 29 -10.08 4.51 14.95
N GLN A 30 -10.47 3.62 14.03
CA GLN A 30 -9.86 3.53 12.71
C GLN A 30 -10.37 4.58 11.72
N GLY A 31 -11.33 5.41 12.11
CA GLY A 31 -11.91 6.45 11.27
C GLY A 31 -12.77 5.94 10.11
N TYR A 32 -13.25 4.70 10.17
CA TYR A 32 -14.12 4.12 9.14
C TYR A 32 -15.57 4.49 9.31
N ILE A 33 -15.96 4.82 10.52
CA ILE A 33 -17.28 5.32 10.87
C ILE A 33 -17.13 6.58 11.72
N GLY A 34 -18.14 7.45 11.68
CA GLY A 34 -18.25 8.63 12.52
C GLY A 34 -19.62 8.70 13.15
N ARG A 35 -19.73 9.34 14.33
CA ARG A 35 -21.02 9.58 14.96
C ARG A 35 -21.71 10.78 14.33
N THR A 36 -23.03 10.68 14.22
CA THR A 36 -23.89 11.80 13.88
C THR A 36 -24.33 12.53 15.14
N GLY A 37 -24.89 13.74 15.01
CA GLY A 37 -25.43 14.49 16.14
C GLY A 37 -26.56 13.78 16.89
N ASP A 38 -27.25 12.86 16.22
CA ASP A 38 -28.36 12.06 16.77
C ASP A 38 -27.89 10.76 17.46
N GLY A 39 -26.57 10.55 17.54
CA GLY A 39 -25.98 9.35 18.16
C GLY A 39 -25.92 8.11 17.28
N ASP A 40 -26.41 8.20 16.04
CA ASP A 40 -26.26 7.20 15.01
C ASP A 40 -24.86 7.21 14.40
N TRP A 41 -24.61 6.25 13.55
CA TRP A 41 -23.32 6.08 12.86
C TRP A 41 -23.47 6.36 11.36
N LEU A 42 -22.46 6.96 10.77
CA LEU A 42 -22.29 7.05 9.33
C LEU A 42 -20.99 6.39 8.90
N THR A 43 -20.97 5.80 7.72
CA THR A 43 -19.75 5.29 7.12
C THR A 43 -18.98 6.44 6.49
N THR A 44 -17.74 6.66 6.92
CA THR A 44 -16.88 7.73 6.38
C THR A 44 -16.40 7.40 4.96
N GLY A 45 -15.81 8.39 4.28
CA GLY A 45 -15.14 8.15 2.99
C GLY A 45 -14.07 7.04 3.08
N SER A 46 -13.31 7.00 4.19
CA SER A 46 -12.37 5.91 4.47
C SER A 46 -13.05 4.57 4.68
N GLY A 47 -14.19 4.54 5.37
CA GLY A 47 -15.00 3.34 5.55
C GLY A 47 -15.55 2.80 4.24
N ASN A 48 -16.05 3.68 3.38
CA ASN A 48 -16.54 3.30 2.04
C ASN A 48 -15.42 2.76 1.15
N ALA A 49 -14.25 3.37 1.17
CA ALA A 49 -13.09 2.88 0.43
C ALA A 49 -12.65 1.47 0.87
N VAL A 50 -12.95 1.09 2.12
CA VAL A 50 -12.60 -0.21 2.71
C VAL A 50 -13.70 -1.24 2.54
N SER A 51 -14.98 -0.84 2.63
CA SER A 51 -16.12 -1.76 2.69
C SER A 51 -16.27 -2.65 1.45
N GLY A 52 -15.82 -2.19 0.28
CA GLY A 52 -15.77 -2.98 -0.96
C GLY A 52 -14.42 -3.62 -1.25
N SER A 53 -13.41 -3.38 -0.44
CA SER A 53 -12.04 -3.81 -0.73
C SER A 53 -11.75 -5.18 -0.10
N LYS A 54 -11.52 -6.18 -0.96
CA LYS A 54 -10.95 -7.49 -0.57
C LYS A 54 -9.43 -7.43 -0.34
N ARG A 55 -8.82 -6.24 -0.39
CA ARG A 55 -7.36 -6.09 -0.22
C ARG A 55 -6.97 -6.31 1.24
N PRO A 56 -5.94 -7.10 1.51
CA PRO A 56 -5.45 -7.32 2.87
C PRO A 56 -4.96 -6.01 3.48
N ARG A 57 -5.11 -5.90 4.80
CA ARG A 57 -4.63 -4.76 5.58
C ARG A 57 -3.56 -5.22 6.55
N PHE A 58 -2.56 -4.38 6.71
CA PHE A 58 -1.36 -4.64 7.48
C PHE A 58 -1.24 -3.66 8.65
N THR A 59 -0.44 -3.99 9.65
CA THR A 59 -0.05 -3.03 10.67
C THR A 59 0.98 -2.06 10.11
N PRO A 60 1.06 -0.81 10.61
CA PRO A 60 2.09 0.15 10.19
C PRO A 60 3.52 -0.38 10.35
N GLU A 61 3.77 -1.17 11.40
CA GLU A 61 5.07 -1.80 11.67
C GLU A 61 5.44 -2.80 10.58
N ALA A 62 4.49 -3.65 10.15
CA ALA A 62 4.72 -4.60 9.07
C ALA A 62 5.01 -3.89 7.74
N VAL A 63 4.30 -2.79 7.46
CA VAL A 63 4.56 -1.95 6.28
C VAL A 63 5.94 -1.30 6.37
N THR A 64 6.30 -0.73 7.52
CA THR A 64 7.61 -0.10 7.74
C THR A 64 8.73 -1.12 7.54
N ALA A 65 8.61 -2.30 8.12
CA ALA A 65 9.58 -3.38 7.94
C ALA A 65 9.69 -3.81 6.47
N GLY A 66 8.56 -3.91 5.76
CA GLY A 66 8.53 -4.23 4.32
C GLY A 66 9.23 -3.17 3.47
N LEU A 67 9.01 -1.88 3.75
CA LEU A 67 9.67 -0.78 3.06
C LEU A 67 11.17 -0.71 3.36
N SER A 68 11.59 -0.96 4.60
CA SER A 68 13.01 -1.03 4.97
C SER A 68 13.71 -2.17 4.25
N ALA A 69 13.12 -3.36 4.23
CA ALA A 69 13.67 -4.50 3.49
C ALA A 69 13.73 -4.25 1.97
N LEU A 70 12.79 -3.47 1.42
CA LEU A 70 12.85 -3.04 0.02
C LEU A 70 14.02 -2.07 -0.21
N ALA A 71 14.20 -1.07 0.67
CA ALA A 71 15.29 -0.10 0.57
C ALA A 71 16.66 -0.80 0.63
N GLU A 72 16.83 -1.78 1.50
CA GLU A 72 18.06 -2.60 1.57
C GLU A 72 18.30 -3.34 0.25
N ARG A 73 17.29 -3.99 -0.33
CA ARG A 73 17.42 -4.66 -1.64
C ARG A 73 17.77 -3.68 -2.75
N ILE A 74 17.21 -2.48 -2.74
CA ILE A 74 17.54 -1.42 -3.70
C ILE A 74 19.02 -1.04 -3.56
N ASN A 75 19.52 -0.87 -2.34
CA ASN A 75 20.91 -0.55 -2.09
C ASN A 75 21.84 -1.65 -2.61
N VAL A 76 21.55 -2.92 -2.33
CA VAL A 76 22.34 -4.06 -2.83
C VAL A 76 22.40 -4.06 -4.35
N VAL A 77 21.25 -3.87 -5.02
CA VAL A 77 21.21 -3.81 -6.49
C VAL A 77 21.98 -2.62 -7.03
N ASN A 78 21.89 -1.45 -6.40
CA ASN A 78 22.56 -0.26 -6.86
C ASN A 78 24.09 -0.34 -6.69
N GLN A 79 24.57 -1.08 -5.70
CA GLN A 79 25.99 -1.33 -5.44
C GLN A 79 26.58 -2.42 -6.35
N ASP A 80 25.77 -3.32 -6.89
CA ASP A 80 26.24 -4.37 -7.79
C ASP A 80 26.53 -3.79 -9.19
N PRO A 81 27.81 -3.73 -9.63
CA PRO A 81 28.16 -3.22 -10.96
C PRO A 81 27.66 -4.11 -12.10
N LYS A 82 27.36 -5.39 -11.82
CA LYS A 82 26.84 -6.35 -12.80
C LYS A 82 25.32 -6.32 -12.92
N ALA A 83 24.64 -5.58 -12.04
CA ALA A 83 23.18 -5.46 -12.11
C ALA A 83 22.78 -4.75 -13.42
N ARG A 84 21.86 -5.38 -14.15
CA ARG A 84 21.34 -4.87 -15.45
C ARG A 84 20.60 -3.53 -15.32
N PHE A 85 20.01 -3.28 -14.17
CA PHE A 85 19.26 -2.06 -13.89
C PHE A 85 19.83 -1.35 -12.66
N ARG A 86 19.75 -0.02 -12.68
CA ARG A 86 19.96 0.86 -11.53
C ARG A 86 18.62 1.50 -11.15
N ILE A 87 18.32 1.54 -9.88
CA ILE A 87 17.14 2.23 -9.35
C ILE A 87 17.55 3.66 -9.03
N THR A 88 16.97 4.64 -9.73
CA THR A 88 17.28 6.07 -9.55
C THR A 88 16.26 6.79 -8.71
N ARG A 89 15.06 6.24 -8.59
CA ARG A 89 14.00 6.77 -7.75
C ARG A 89 13.11 5.64 -7.24
N ALA A 90 12.78 5.70 -5.97
CA ALA A 90 11.80 4.83 -5.35
C ALA A 90 10.97 5.65 -4.36
N VAL A 91 9.67 5.77 -4.61
CA VAL A 91 8.75 6.55 -3.78
C VAL A 91 7.59 5.67 -3.33
N ALA A 92 7.33 5.65 -2.03
CA ALA A 92 6.22 4.91 -1.42
C ALA A 92 5.11 5.89 -1.04
N PHE A 93 3.88 5.61 -1.42
CA PHE A 93 2.71 6.41 -1.11
C PHE A 93 1.51 5.53 -0.76
N GLY A 94 0.57 6.09 -0.01
CA GLY A 94 -0.62 5.38 0.45
C GLY A 94 -1.03 5.80 1.86
N ASP A 95 -2.01 5.09 2.41
CA ASP A 95 -2.59 5.41 3.72
C ASP A 95 -1.68 5.05 4.91
N PHE A 96 -0.56 4.36 4.66
CA PHE A 96 0.46 4.08 5.69
C PHE A 96 1.15 5.35 6.23
N LEU A 97 1.05 6.46 5.50
CA LEU A 97 1.54 7.78 5.93
C LEU A 97 0.59 8.45 6.93
N SER A 98 -0.59 7.90 7.14
CA SER A 98 -1.58 8.36 8.10
C SER A 98 -1.47 7.56 9.41
N ASN A 99 -1.84 8.19 10.54
CA ASN A 99 -1.83 7.54 11.85
C ASN A 99 -3.05 6.59 12.00
N ARG A 100 -3.04 5.45 11.30
CA ARG A 100 -4.10 4.44 11.33
C ARG A 100 -3.56 3.12 11.87
N ALA A 101 -4.39 2.41 12.64
CA ALA A 101 -4.02 1.09 13.21
C ALA A 101 -3.87 -0.01 12.13
N ARG A 102 -4.53 0.14 11.00
CA ARG A 102 -4.46 -0.78 9.86
C ARG A 102 -4.42 0.00 8.54
N VAL A 103 -3.49 -0.35 7.69
CA VAL A 103 -3.23 0.32 6.40
C VAL A 103 -3.21 -0.69 5.25
N GLN A 104 -3.45 -0.22 4.06
CA GLN A 104 -3.28 -1.02 2.84
C GLN A 104 -1.78 -1.17 2.52
N ALA A 105 -1.46 -2.15 1.68
CA ALA A 105 -0.12 -2.23 1.10
C ALA A 105 0.19 -0.92 0.38
N PRO A 106 1.30 -0.22 0.72
CA PRO A 106 1.70 0.97 0.00
C PRO A 106 2.03 0.64 -1.45
N ASP A 107 1.69 1.57 -2.33
CA ASP A 107 2.20 1.56 -3.69
C ASP A 107 3.61 2.16 -3.69
N VAL A 108 4.55 1.47 -4.33
CA VAL A 108 5.93 1.94 -4.50
C VAL A 108 6.22 2.12 -5.98
N GLY A 109 6.39 3.37 -6.40
CA GLY A 109 6.83 3.73 -7.76
C GLY A 109 8.35 3.61 -7.87
N ILE A 110 8.83 2.81 -8.83
CA ILE A 110 10.25 2.56 -9.06
C ILE A 110 10.66 3.03 -10.45
N GLN A 111 11.65 3.92 -10.50
CA GLN A 111 12.29 4.35 -11.73
C GLN A 111 13.56 3.55 -11.96
N LEU A 112 13.64 2.91 -13.12
CA LEU A 112 14.77 2.09 -13.54
C LEU A 112 15.51 2.74 -14.69
N ILE A 113 16.84 2.77 -14.59
CA ILE A 113 17.74 3.05 -15.72
C ILE A 113 18.46 1.74 -16.04
N ARG A 114 18.49 1.38 -17.33
CA ARG A 114 19.30 0.27 -17.81
C ARG A 114 20.76 0.68 -17.78
N ARG A 115 21.62 -0.16 -17.23
CA ARG A 115 23.07 -0.02 -17.37
C ARG A 115 23.47 -0.60 -18.73
N GLU A 116 24.26 0.13 -19.49
CA GLU A 116 24.83 -0.37 -20.73
C GLU A 116 25.98 -1.33 -20.40
N HIS A 117 25.83 -2.57 -20.83
CA HIS A 117 26.90 -3.55 -20.83
C HIS A 117 27.29 -3.85 -22.28
N GLU A 118 28.59 -4.02 -22.55
CA GLU A 118 29.09 -4.40 -23.87
C GLU A 118 28.38 -5.67 -24.37
N GLY A 119 27.77 -5.62 -25.55
CA GLY A 119 27.06 -6.74 -26.18
C GLY A 119 25.52 -6.74 -26.02
N ASP A 120 24.93 -5.74 -25.38
CA ASP A 120 23.46 -5.69 -25.14
C ASP A 120 22.72 -5.19 -26.42
N GLN A 121 22.10 -6.12 -27.17
CA GLN A 121 21.23 -5.75 -28.29
C GLN A 121 19.96 -5.03 -27.78
N ARG A 122 19.64 -3.89 -28.43
CA ARG A 122 18.51 -3.01 -28.12
C ARG A 122 17.18 -3.61 -28.63
N ASP A 123 16.67 -4.64 -28.00
CA ASP A 123 15.35 -5.17 -28.32
C ASP A 123 14.33 -4.61 -27.33
N SER A 124 13.45 -3.70 -27.79
CA SER A 124 12.49 -2.97 -26.92
C SER A 124 11.49 -3.89 -26.21
N ALA A 125 11.02 -4.94 -26.88
CA ALA A 125 10.09 -5.91 -26.31
C ALA A 125 10.74 -6.75 -25.19
N THR A 126 11.98 -7.23 -25.42
CA THR A 126 12.78 -7.96 -24.44
C THR A 126 13.10 -7.08 -23.22
N GLY A 127 13.29 -5.77 -23.44
CA GLY A 127 13.54 -4.79 -22.40
C GLY A 127 12.36 -4.63 -21.42
N GLN A 128 11.12 -4.64 -21.90
CA GLN A 128 9.93 -4.49 -21.06
C GLN A 128 9.67 -5.74 -20.21
N VAL A 129 9.85 -6.94 -20.77
CA VAL A 129 9.76 -8.20 -20.03
C VAL A 129 10.81 -8.25 -18.94
N ALA A 130 12.05 -7.90 -19.25
CA ALA A 130 13.14 -7.86 -18.28
C ALA A 130 12.88 -6.89 -17.12
N ARG A 131 12.32 -5.70 -17.41
CA ARG A 131 11.89 -4.75 -16.37
C ARG A 131 10.83 -5.33 -15.45
N SER A 132 9.81 -5.94 -16.02
CA SER A 132 8.72 -6.55 -15.24
C SER A 132 9.20 -7.69 -14.35
N GLN A 133 10.08 -8.54 -14.87
CA GLN A 133 10.71 -9.61 -14.09
C GLN A 133 11.58 -9.06 -12.96
N PHE A 134 12.38 -8.03 -13.25
CA PHE A 134 13.22 -7.38 -12.26
C PHE A 134 12.39 -6.76 -11.12
N LEU A 135 11.29 -6.05 -11.42
CA LEU A 135 10.40 -5.49 -10.41
C LEU A 135 9.74 -6.58 -9.55
N LYS A 136 9.39 -7.73 -10.13
CA LYS A 136 8.89 -8.90 -9.39
C LYS A 136 9.96 -9.45 -8.43
N GLN A 137 11.21 -9.59 -8.88
CA GLN A 137 12.32 -10.03 -8.04
C GLN A 137 12.58 -9.03 -6.90
N LEU A 138 12.60 -7.74 -7.21
CA LEU A 138 12.79 -6.68 -6.22
C LEU A 138 11.71 -6.69 -5.15
N ARG A 139 10.44 -6.93 -5.50
CA ARG A 139 9.34 -7.09 -4.55
C ARG A 139 9.55 -8.29 -3.62
N GLY A 140 10.08 -9.37 -4.16
CA GLY A 140 10.16 -10.65 -3.46
C GLY A 140 8.77 -11.29 -3.26
N ARG A 141 8.64 -12.13 -2.23
CA ARG A 141 7.40 -12.88 -1.92
C ARG A 141 6.45 -12.13 -0.96
N THR A 142 6.69 -10.85 -0.71
CA THR A 142 5.85 -10.08 0.22
C THR A 142 4.57 -9.59 -0.44
N ALA A 143 3.46 -9.65 0.32
CA ALA A 143 2.19 -9.01 -0.04
C ALA A 143 2.03 -7.61 0.59
N VAL A 144 2.99 -7.21 1.44
CA VAL A 144 2.92 -5.99 2.26
C VAL A 144 3.15 -4.73 1.44
N ILE A 145 3.80 -4.84 0.28
CA ILE A 145 4.09 -3.73 -0.65
C ILE A 145 3.64 -4.08 -2.07
N ALA A 146 3.16 -3.09 -2.79
CA ALA A 146 2.86 -3.19 -4.22
C ALA A 146 3.88 -2.34 -5.00
N ILE A 147 4.62 -2.96 -5.94
CA ILE A 147 5.60 -2.28 -6.77
C ILE A 147 5.02 -2.03 -8.15
N ARG A 148 5.23 -0.82 -8.69
CA ARG A 148 4.87 -0.42 -10.04
C ARG A 148 5.95 0.45 -10.68
N PRO A 149 5.96 0.61 -12.01
CA PRO A 149 6.79 1.62 -12.65
C PRO A 149 6.49 3.01 -12.09
N TYR A 150 7.53 3.83 -11.94
CA TYR A 150 7.39 5.21 -11.49
C TYR A 150 6.72 6.07 -12.57
N GLU A 151 5.82 6.95 -12.13
CA GLU A 151 5.19 8.00 -12.92
C GLU A 151 5.33 9.35 -12.19
N GLU A 152 5.48 10.46 -12.90
CA GLU A 152 5.80 11.76 -12.30
C GLU A 152 4.76 12.26 -11.29
N TRP A 153 3.47 11.97 -11.52
CA TRP A 153 2.40 12.32 -10.59
C TRP A 153 2.57 11.70 -9.20
N MET A 154 3.37 10.64 -9.06
CA MET A 154 3.61 9.98 -7.77
C MET A 154 4.39 10.87 -6.81
N SER A 155 5.28 11.73 -7.34
CA SER A 155 6.03 12.70 -6.53
C SER A 155 5.21 13.94 -6.15
N SER A 156 4.08 14.19 -6.81
CA SER A 156 3.18 15.30 -6.44
C SER A 156 2.27 14.97 -5.24
N ARG A 157 2.17 13.71 -4.86
CA ARG A 157 1.46 13.26 -3.65
C ARG A 157 2.38 13.22 -2.45
N THR A 158 1.79 13.25 -1.25
CA THR A 158 2.54 12.94 -0.02
C THR A 158 3.13 11.54 -0.15
N HIS A 159 4.45 11.45 -0.08
CA HIS A 159 5.18 10.21 -0.27
C HIS A 159 6.38 10.13 0.67
N ARG A 160 6.94 8.92 0.81
CA ARG A 160 8.23 8.66 1.47
C ARG A 160 9.22 8.20 0.41
N SER A 161 10.36 8.89 0.30
CA SER A 161 11.47 8.43 -0.55
C SER A 161 12.18 7.25 0.10
N LEU A 162 12.58 6.29 -0.74
CA LEU A 162 13.37 5.12 -0.33
C LEU A 162 14.79 5.16 -0.92
N VAL A 163 15.01 6.07 -1.88
CA VAL A 163 16.33 6.35 -2.51
C VAL A 163 16.48 7.84 -2.67
#